data_e29739ab8e5725774872bd458e38dd7d
#
_entry.id   e29739ab8e5725774872bd458e38dd7d
#
_cell.length_a   1.000
_cell.length_b   1.000
_cell.length_c   1.000
_cell.angle_alpha   90.00
_cell.angle_beta   90.00
_cell.angle_gamma   90.00
#
_symmetry.space_group_name_H-M   'P 1'
#
loop_
_entity.id
_entity.type
_entity.pdbx_description
1 polymer ?
#
loop_
_entity_poly.entity_id
_entity_poly.type
_entity_poly.pdbx_seq_one_letter_code
_entity_poly.pdbx_strand_id
1 'polypeptide(L)'
;CNLRYDGIKKLIDLIPDEDEIWLDWEDRGNQAVLELLKGSAIDHFLVGDFEMAAGLFEMELDMDPEDHLEATKPLAYCYVALGEYESFDEIVDDISDKYPEKEILKLWSEFRRTGRLPSGEMIHFRKSFPVFYAEFTSDKHEITPDYLADIESERPSREAQARELWLQTEHLWTQF
;
A
#
# COMPACT_ATOMS: atom_id res chain seq x y z
N CYS A 1 18.92 3.43 -1.61
CA CYS A 1 18.85 2.49 -0.47
C CYS A 1 19.62 2.99 0.78
N ASN A 2 20.94 3.03 0.76
CA ASN A 2 21.72 3.35 1.98
C ASN A 2 21.44 4.75 2.57
N LEU A 3 21.28 5.78 1.72
CA LEU A 3 21.02 7.15 2.20
C LEU A 3 19.66 7.29 2.91
N ARG A 4 18.65 6.59 2.42
CA ARG A 4 17.31 6.58 3.02
C ARG A 4 17.33 5.84 4.36
N TYR A 5 17.97 4.67 4.41
CA TYR A 5 18.16 3.91 5.63
C TYR A 5 18.91 4.69 6.72
N ASP A 6 20.04 5.36 6.35
CA ASP A 6 20.79 6.20 7.29
C ASP A 6 19.97 7.41 7.76
N GLY A 7 19.10 7.96 6.90
CA GLY A 7 18.18 9.04 7.24
C GLY A 7 17.13 8.61 8.25
N ILE A 8 16.46 7.48 8.01
CA ILE A 8 15.45 6.91 8.92
C ILE A 8 16.05 6.59 10.28
N LYS A 9 17.21 5.94 10.33
CA LYS A 9 17.88 5.65 11.61
C LYS A 9 18.13 6.91 12.43
N LYS A 10 18.60 7.98 11.79
CA LYS A 10 18.79 9.27 12.49
C LYS A 10 17.48 9.91 12.92
N LEU A 11 16.42 9.76 12.11
CA LEU A 11 15.10 10.26 12.43
C LEU A 11 14.55 9.57 13.69
N ILE A 12 14.58 8.23 13.72
CA ILE A 12 14.13 7.42 14.86
C ILE A 12 14.92 7.80 16.12
N ASP A 13 16.25 8.01 16.02
CA ASP A 13 17.08 8.44 17.14
C ASP A 13 16.72 9.85 17.67
N LEU A 14 16.00 10.66 16.87
CA LEU A 14 15.60 12.04 17.24
C LEU A 14 14.17 12.11 17.78
N ILE A 15 13.36 11.07 17.57
CA ILE A 15 11.98 10.99 18.06
C ILE A 15 12.02 10.65 19.56
N PRO A 16 11.45 11.46 20.45
CA PRO A 16 11.35 11.13 21.88
C PRO A 16 10.42 9.93 22.09
N ASP A 17 10.84 9.00 22.96
CA ASP A 17 10.08 7.76 23.26
C ASP A 17 8.70 7.99 23.95
N GLU A 18 8.40 9.19 24.42
CA GLU A 18 7.26 9.46 25.32
C GLU A 18 6.26 10.50 24.80
N ASP A 19 6.49 11.14 23.66
CA ASP A 19 5.61 12.21 23.15
C ASP A 19 4.95 11.82 21.83
N GLU A 20 3.62 11.98 21.74
CA GLU A 20 2.89 11.98 20.47
C GLU A 20 3.37 13.16 19.63
N ILE A 21 4.12 12.89 18.58
CA ILE A 21 4.62 13.92 17.66
C ILE A 21 3.67 14.01 16.47
N TRP A 22 2.94 15.11 16.40
CA TRP A 22 2.14 15.46 15.24
C TRP A 22 2.91 16.44 14.36
N LEU A 23 3.02 16.11 13.08
CA LEU A 23 3.68 16.96 12.11
C LEU A 23 2.64 17.78 11.34
N ASP A 24 2.81 19.10 11.38
CA ASP A 24 1.98 19.99 10.58
C ASP A 24 2.31 19.79 9.09
N TRP A 25 1.34 19.31 8.31
CA TRP A 25 1.46 19.08 6.87
C TRP A 25 1.81 20.34 6.08
N GLU A 26 1.41 21.53 6.54
CA GLU A 26 1.71 22.80 5.87
C GLU A 26 3.21 23.14 5.93
N ASP A 27 4.00 22.56 6.84
CA ASP A 27 5.44 22.73 6.93
C ASP A 27 6.18 21.79 5.96
N ARG A 28 6.97 22.39 5.06
CA ARG A 28 7.74 21.62 4.06
C ARG A 28 8.80 20.70 4.67
N GLY A 29 9.33 21.04 5.84
CA GLY A 29 10.29 20.20 6.56
C GLY A 29 9.60 18.93 7.04
N ASN A 30 8.39 19.06 7.59
CA ASN A 30 7.58 17.95 8.03
C ASN A 30 7.14 17.04 6.86
N GLN A 31 6.71 17.64 5.73
CA GLN A 31 6.42 16.87 4.51
C GLN A 31 7.62 16.02 4.08
N ALA A 32 8.84 16.57 4.10
CA ALA A 32 10.04 15.83 3.73
C ALA A 32 10.34 14.66 4.68
N VAL A 33 10.00 14.80 5.98
CA VAL A 33 10.11 13.71 6.98
C VAL A 33 9.11 12.60 6.65
N LEU A 34 7.85 12.94 6.43
CA LEU A 34 6.79 11.98 6.09
C LEU A 34 7.09 11.26 4.76
N GLU A 35 7.53 11.98 3.74
CA GLU A 35 7.97 11.40 2.46
C GLU A 35 9.17 10.44 2.62
N LEU A 36 10.09 10.74 3.54
CA LEU A 36 11.22 9.87 3.85
C LEU A 36 10.76 8.58 4.52
N LEU A 37 9.84 8.68 5.50
CA LEU A 37 9.24 7.52 6.19
C LEU A 37 8.52 6.63 5.17
N LYS A 38 7.58 7.21 4.42
CA LYS A 38 6.84 6.49 3.38
C LYS A 38 7.76 5.82 2.37
N GLY A 39 8.74 6.55 1.83
CA GLY A 39 9.67 5.99 0.86
C GLY A 39 10.49 4.84 1.41
N SER A 40 10.86 4.87 2.71
CA SER A 40 11.54 3.76 3.36
C SER A 40 10.60 2.58 3.60
N ALA A 41 9.37 2.84 4.04
CA ALA A 41 8.34 1.81 4.23
C ALA A 41 8.05 1.07 2.91
N ILE A 42 7.92 1.80 1.80
CA ILE A 42 7.75 1.21 0.46
C ILE A 42 8.96 0.36 0.06
N ASP A 43 10.20 0.82 0.33
CA ASP A 43 11.40 0.03 0.02
C ASP A 43 11.37 -1.33 0.76
N HIS A 44 10.97 -1.36 2.05
CA HIS A 44 10.80 -2.60 2.83
C HIS A 44 9.63 -3.45 2.32
N PHE A 45 8.51 -2.83 2.01
CA PHE A 45 7.34 -3.50 1.46
C PHE A 45 7.69 -4.26 0.16
N LEU A 46 8.39 -3.61 -0.78
CA LEU A 46 8.75 -4.19 -2.08
C LEU A 46 9.73 -5.37 -1.98
N VAL A 47 10.52 -5.45 -0.90
CA VAL A 47 11.41 -6.59 -0.66
C VAL A 47 10.79 -7.66 0.24
N GLY A 48 9.53 -7.48 0.67
CA GLY A 48 8.78 -8.43 1.49
C GLY A 48 9.11 -8.38 2.99
N ASP A 49 9.78 -7.31 3.45
CA ASP A 49 10.04 -7.05 4.86
C ASP A 49 8.82 -6.30 5.47
N PHE A 50 7.72 -7.04 5.59
CA PHE A 50 6.42 -6.45 5.95
C PHE A 50 6.36 -5.97 7.40
N GLU A 51 7.11 -6.58 8.33
CA GLU A 51 7.17 -6.13 9.72
C GLU A 51 7.77 -4.72 9.81
N MET A 52 8.91 -4.50 9.14
CA MET A 52 9.55 -3.18 9.13
C MET A 52 8.72 -2.17 8.34
N ALA A 53 8.11 -2.59 7.22
CA ALA A 53 7.23 -1.72 6.42
C ALA A 53 6.02 -1.26 7.25
N ALA A 54 5.35 -2.18 7.94
CA ALA A 54 4.20 -1.86 8.80
C ALA A 54 4.58 -0.85 9.89
N GLY A 55 5.64 -1.11 10.65
CA GLY A 55 6.08 -0.20 11.71
C GLY A 55 6.41 1.22 11.20
N LEU A 56 6.95 1.36 9.98
CA LEU A 56 7.22 2.67 9.38
C LEU A 56 5.94 3.37 8.89
N PHE A 57 4.95 2.64 8.35
CA PHE A 57 3.66 3.22 7.99
C PHE A 57 2.83 3.60 9.22
N GLU A 58 2.86 2.79 10.29
CA GLU A 58 2.25 3.12 11.57
C GLU A 58 2.84 4.42 12.13
N MET A 59 4.17 4.54 12.14
CA MET A 59 4.87 5.75 12.56
C MET A 59 4.47 6.97 11.71
N GLU A 60 4.30 6.80 10.40
CA GLU A 60 3.84 7.85 9.49
C GLU A 60 2.42 8.31 9.87
N LEU A 61 1.50 7.37 10.13
CA LEU A 61 0.11 7.68 10.53
C LEU A 61 0.03 8.30 11.93
N ASP A 62 0.89 7.90 12.85
CA ASP A 62 0.99 8.54 14.17
C ASP A 62 1.40 10.01 14.05
N MET A 63 2.29 10.34 13.10
CA MET A 63 2.75 11.69 12.84
C MET A 63 1.81 12.50 11.95
N ASP A 64 1.04 11.86 11.07
CA ASP A 64 0.08 12.45 10.15
C ASP A 64 -1.26 11.68 10.18
N PRO A 65 -2.09 11.89 11.22
CA PRO A 65 -3.36 11.17 11.36
C PRO A 65 -4.40 11.47 10.26
N GLU A 66 -4.18 12.52 9.47
CA GLU A 66 -5.02 12.84 8.30
C GLU A 66 -4.63 12.02 7.05
N ASP A 67 -3.55 11.24 7.13
CA ASP A 67 -3.06 10.34 6.08
C ASP A 67 -2.89 11.01 4.71
N HIS A 68 -2.26 12.18 4.69
CA HIS A 68 -2.05 12.95 3.45
C HIS A 68 -1.25 12.18 2.39
N LEU A 69 -0.42 11.25 2.81
CA LEU A 69 0.38 10.41 1.91
C LEU A 69 -0.25 9.05 1.61
N GLU A 70 -1.46 8.77 2.10
CA GLU A 70 -2.19 7.50 1.87
C GLU A 70 -1.40 6.25 2.36
N ALA A 71 -0.80 6.32 3.57
CA ALA A 71 -0.06 5.21 4.19
C ALA A 71 -0.98 4.05 4.60
N THR A 72 -2.25 4.32 4.88
CA THR A 72 -3.26 3.30 5.26
C THR A 72 -3.35 2.17 4.23
N LYS A 73 -3.26 2.45 2.92
CA LYS A 73 -3.37 1.41 1.89
C LYS A 73 -2.22 0.39 1.93
N PRO A 74 -0.94 0.80 1.84
CA PRO A 74 0.17 -0.16 1.93
C PRO A 74 0.28 -0.81 3.31
N LEU A 75 -0.10 -0.14 4.40
CA LEU A 75 -0.18 -0.74 5.72
C LEU A 75 -1.17 -1.90 5.77
N ALA A 76 -2.35 -1.72 5.17
CA ALA A 76 -3.36 -2.78 5.09
C ALA A 76 -2.83 -4.02 4.33
N TYR A 77 -2.02 -3.84 3.28
CA TYR A 77 -1.33 -4.96 2.62
C TYR A 77 -0.33 -5.65 3.56
N CYS A 78 0.44 -4.89 4.35
CA CYS A 78 1.37 -5.46 5.33
C CYS A 78 0.63 -6.32 6.36
N TYR A 79 -0.46 -5.84 6.95
CA TYR A 79 -1.22 -6.59 7.94
C TYR A 79 -1.78 -7.90 7.39
N VAL A 80 -2.34 -7.90 6.18
CA VAL A 80 -2.80 -9.15 5.55
C VAL A 80 -1.63 -10.10 5.28
N ALA A 81 -0.48 -9.59 4.83
CA ALA A 81 0.72 -10.40 4.59
C ALA A 81 1.24 -11.05 5.88
N LEU A 82 1.24 -10.32 6.99
CA LEU A 82 1.66 -10.78 8.32
C LEU A 82 0.61 -11.69 8.99
N GLY A 83 -0.65 -11.67 8.53
CA GLY A 83 -1.75 -12.38 9.17
C GLY A 83 -2.34 -11.63 10.38
N GLU A 84 -2.06 -10.34 10.49
CA GLU A 84 -2.57 -9.45 11.54
C GLU A 84 -3.96 -8.92 11.17
N TYR A 85 -4.91 -9.86 11.12
CA TYR A 85 -6.25 -9.58 10.59
C TYR A 85 -7.09 -8.67 11.46
N GLU A 86 -6.86 -8.62 12.78
CA GLU A 86 -7.56 -7.71 13.68
C GLU A 86 -7.18 -6.26 13.36
N SER A 87 -5.88 -5.97 13.24
CA SER A 87 -5.39 -4.64 12.84
C SER A 87 -5.84 -4.27 11.43
N PHE A 88 -5.87 -5.24 10.50
CA PHE A 88 -6.43 -5.02 9.17
C PHE A 88 -7.90 -4.60 9.20
N ASP A 89 -8.73 -5.31 9.99
CA ASP A 89 -10.17 -5.04 10.09
C ASP A 89 -10.46 -3.65 10.69
N GLU A 90 -9.55 -3.12 11.53
CA GLU A 90 -9.66 -1.77 12.12
C GLU A 90 -9.45 -0.66 11.08
N ILE A 91 -8.54 -0.86 10.10
CA ILE A 91 -8.15 0.21 9.17
C ILE A 91 -8.74 0.09 7.77
N VAL A 92 -9.21 -1.09 7.35
CA VAL A 92 -9.64 -1.30 5.95
C VAL A 92 -10.83 -0.43 5.54
N ASP A 93 -11.67 -0.04 6.49
CA ASP A 93 -12.83 0.81 6.21
C ASP A 93 -12.48 2.29 6.05
N ASP A 94 -11.30 2.72 6.49
CA ASP A 94 -10.76 4.07 6.22
C ASP A 94 -10.35 4.25 4.75
N ILE A 95 -10.06 3.13 4.06
CA ILE A 95 -9.83 3.17 2.61
C ILE A 95 -11.17 3.46 1.90
N SER A 96 -11.19 4.50 1.08
CA SER A 96 -12.41 4.88 0.34
C SER A 96 -12.83 3.80 -0.67
N ASP A 97 -14.15 3.54 -0.77
CA ASP A 97 -14.74 2.57 -1.71
C ASP A 97 -14.51 2.89 -3.20
N LYS A 98 -14.02 4.09 -3.51
CA LYS A 98 -13.62 4.47 -4.89
C LYS A 98 -12.32 3.80 -5.34
N TYR A 99 -11.52 3.28 -4.40
CA TYR A 99 -10.25 2.62 -4.69
C TYR A 99 -10.43 1.10 -4.84
N PRO A 100 -9.94 0.51 -5.93
CA PRO A 100 -10.01 -0.94 -6.14
C PRO A 100 -9.21 -1.72 -5.09
N GLU A 101 -8.19 -1.11 -4.49
CA GLU A 101 -7.34 -1.69 -3.44
C GLU A 101 -8.17 -2.20 -2.26
N LYS A 102 -9.22 -1.51 -1.84
CA LYS A 102 -10.10 -1.94 -0.75
C LYS A 102 -10.75 -3.30 -1.04
N GLU A 103 -11.29 -3.45 -2.24
CA GLU A 103 -11.93 -4.72 -2.65
C GLU A 103 -10.89 -5.84 -2.80
N ILE A 104 -9.73 -5.55 -3.37
CA ILE A 104 -8.63 -6.50 -3.52
C ILE A 104 -8.15 -6.97 -2.15
N LEU A 105 -7.95 -6.06 -1.21
CA LEU A 105 -7.53 -6.34 0.16
C LEU A 105 -8.54 -7.21 0.90
N LYS A 106 -9.84 -6.90 0.81
CA LYS A 106 -10.91 -7.72 1.41
C LYS A 106 -10.94 -9.14 0.84
N LEU A 107 -10.83 -9.27 -0.48
CA LEU A 107 -10.76 -10.58 -1.15
C LEU A 107 -9.51 -11.37 -0.72
N TRP A 108 -8.36 -10.72 -0.64
CA TRP A 108 -7.12 -11.36 -0.25
C TRP A 108 -7.10 -11.75 1.22
N SER A 109 -7.56 -10.88 2.11
CA SER A 109 -7.71 -11.20 3.54
C SER A 109 -8.61 -12.42 3.74
N GLU A 110 -9.78 -12.45 3.07
CA GLU A 110 -10.69 -13.59 3.17
C GLU A 110 -10.08 -14.90 2.63
N PHE A 111 -9.36 -14.80 1.50
CA PHE A 111 -8.63 -15.94 0.97
C PHE A 111 -7.55 -16.44 1.94
N ARG A 112 -6.79 -15.54 2.54
CA ARG A 112 -5.75 -15.88 3.53
C ARG A 112 -6.32 -16.53 4.80
N ARG A 113 -7.49 -16.07 5.25
CA ARG A 113 -8.19 -16.61 6.44
C ARG A 113 -8.81 -17.97 6.18
N THR A 114 -9.41 -18.19 5.01
CA THR A 114 -10.32 -19.32 4.76
C THR A 114 -9.82 -20.30 3.69
N GLY A 115 -8.83 -19.91 2.90
CA GLY A 115 -8.36 -20.65 1.72
C GLY A 115 -9.36 -20.58 0.54
N ARG A 116 -10.34 -19.69 0.57
CA ARG A 116 -11.39 -19.62 -0.48
C ARG A 116 -11.66 -18.18 -0.86
N LEU A 117 -11.81 -17.94 -2.15
CA LEU A 117 -12.30 -16.66 -2.66
C LEU A 117 -13.84 -16.64 -2.62
N PRO A 118 -14.43 -15.64 -1.95
CA PRO A 118 -15.88 -15.53 -1.86
C PRO A 118 -16.48 -15.11 -3.21
N SER A 119 -17.37 -15.95 -3.75
CA SER A 119 -17.92 -15.76 -5.11
C SER A 119 -18.75 -14.48 -5.27
N GLY A 120 -19.43 -14.04 -4.20
CA GLY A 120 -20.25 -12.82 -4.22
C GLY A 120 -19.38 -11.57 -4.38
N GLU A 121 -18.34 -11.47 -3.59
CA GLU A 121 -17.37 -10.37 -3.58
C GLU A 121 -16.56 -10.34 -4.89
N MET A 122 -16.20 -11.49 -5.44
CA MET A 122 -15.57 -11.57 -6.77
C MET A 122 -16.46 -11.03 -7.88
N ILE A 123 -17.78 -11.31 -7.82
CA ILE A 123 -18.75 -10.76 -8.77
C ILE A 123 -18.89 -9.24 -8.57
N HIS A 124 -18.89 -8.78 -7.32
CA HIS A 124 -18.92 -7.35 -7.01
C HIS A 124 -17.70 -6.63 -7.54
N PHE A 125 -16.48 -7.13 -7.24
CA PHE A 125 -15.23 -6.58 -7.73
C PHE A 125 -15.20 -6.48 -9.26
N ARG A 126 -15.61 -7.54 -9.97
CA ARG A 126 -15.69 -7.55 -11.43
C ARG A 126 -16.65 -6.47 -11.99
N LYS A 127 -17.74 -6.19 -11.28
CA LYS A 127 -18.71 -5.17 -11.72
C LYS A 127 -18.25 -3.75 -11.43
N SER A 128 -17.68 -3.54 -10.25
CA SER A 128 -17.26 -2.22 -9.77
C SER A 128 -15.94 -1.78 -10.42
N PHE A 129 -15.01 -2.71 -10.61
CA PHE A 129 -13.66 -2.44 -11.11
C PHE A 129 -13.25 -3.40 -12.24
N PRO A 130 -13.96 -3.40 -13.39
CA PRO A 130 -13.76 -4.42 -14.44
C PRO A 130 -12.35 -4.44 -15.02
N VAL A 131 -11.67 -3.30 -15.12
CA VAL A 131 -10.30 -3.20 -15.64
C VAL A 131 -9.30 -3.83 -14.65
N PHE A 132 -9.43 -3.52 -13.36
CA PHE A 132 -8.60 -4.12 -12.31
C PHE A 132 -8.86 -5.62 -12.16
N TYR A 133 -10.13 -6.03 -12.23
CA TYR A 133 -10.46 -7.46 -12.23
C TYR A 133 -9.80 -8.18 -13.40
N ALA A 134 -9.85 -7.62 -14.63
CA ALA A 134 -9.22 -8.22 -15.80
C ALA A 134 -7.71 -8.32 -15.64
N GLU A 135 -7.05 -7.31 -15.10
CA GLU A 135 -5.62 -7.31 -14.84
C GLU A 135 -5.25 -8.38 -13.81
N PHE A 136 -5.90 -8.39 -12.64
CA PHE A 136 -5.60 -9.33 -11.55
C PHE A 136 -5.97 -10.79 -11.84
N THR A 137 -6.73 -11.04 -12.91
CA THR A 137 -7.05 -12.40 -13.39
C THR A 137 -6.36 -12.76 -14.69
N SER A 138 -5.46 -11.92 -15.18
CA SER A 138 -4.65 -12.17 -16.38
C SER A 138 -3.45 -13.08 -16.06
N ASP A 139 -3.05 -13.87 -17.05
CA ASP A 139 -1.79 -14.64 -16.98
C ASP A 139 -0.57 -13.85 -17.51
N LYS A 140 -0.80 -12.61 -17.97
CA LYS A 140 0.24 -11.79 -18.62
C LYS A 140 0.23 -10.36 -18.10
N HIS A 141 1.37 -9.92 -17.62
CA HIS A 141 1.61 -8.60 -17.05
C HIS A 141 2.85 -7.96 -17.69
N GLU A 142 2.79 -7.78 -19.02
CA GLU A 142 3.97 -7.31 -19.78
C GLU A 142 4.21 -5.82 -19.57
N ILE A 143 5.45 -5.46 -19.26
CA ILE A 143 5.91 -4.08 -19.24
C ILE A 143 6.29 -3.69 -20.66
N THR A 144 5.40 -2.96 -21.34
CA THR A 144 5.62 -2.51 -22.73
C THR A 144 6.02 -1.03 -22.75
N PRO A 145 6.69 -0.57 -23.86
CA PRO A 145 6.96 0.86 -24.00
C PRO A 145 5.71 1.74 -23.95
N ASP A 146 4.57 1.23 -24.49
CA ASP A 146 3.29 1.96 -24.46
C ASP A 146 2.76 2.10 -23.02
N TYR A 147 2.86 1.01 -22.21
CA TYR A 147 2.52 1.08 -20.78
C TYR A 147 3.39 2.09 -20.03
N LEU A 148 4.71 2.08 -20.25
CA LEU A 148 5.62 3.02 -19.58
C LEU A 148 5.31 4.47 -19.95
N ALA A 149 5.01 4.75 -21.21
CA ALA A 149 4.62 6.08 -21.65
C ALA A 149 3.27 6.52 -21.06
N ASP A 150 2.32 5.58 -20.91
CA ASP A 150 1.00 5.85 -20.35
C ASP A 150 1.09 6.13 -18.83
N ILE A 151 1.78 5.27 -18.06
CA ILE A 151 1.87 5.44 -16.60
C ILE A 151 2.63 6.71 -16.18
N GLU A 152 3.58 7.18 -17.00
CA GLU A 152 4.30 8.43 -16.78
C GLU A 152 3.53 9.68 -17.25
N SER A 153 2.35 9.50 -17.88
CA SER A 153 1.53 10.61 -18.35
C SER A 153 0.85 11.37 -17.20
N GLU A 154 0.42 12.62 -17.45
CA GLU A 154 -0.34 13.39 -16.45
C GLU A 154 -1.66 12.73 -16.02
N ARG A 155 -2.23 11.87 -16.88
CA ARG A 155 -3.50 11.17 -16.63
C ARG A 155 -3.41 9.73 -17.15
N PRO A 156 -2.78 8.83 -16.40
CA PRO A 156 -2.66 7.44 -16.79
C PRO A 156 -4.03 6.79 -17.02
N SER A 157 -4.13 5.91 -18.01
CA SER A 157 -5.33 5.12 -18.26
C SER A 157 -5.64 4.20 -17.07
N ARG A 158 -6.87 3.71 -17.00
CA ARG A 158 -7.26 2.72 -15.99
C ARG A 158 -6.49 1.41 -16.14
N GLU A 159 -6.15 1.05 -17.37
CA GLU A 159 -5.35 -0.12 -17.72
C GLU A 159 -3.91 0.01 -17.20
N ALA A 160 -3.29 1.18 -17.37
CA ALA A 160 -1.96 1.46 -16.83
C ALA A 160 -1.96 1.47 -15.30
N GLN A 161 -2.97 2.10 -14.67
CA GLN A 161 -3.13 2.09 -13.22
C GLN A 161 -3.33 0.68 -12.65
N ALA A 162 -4.14 -0.16 -13.30
CA ALA A 162 -4.36 -1.53 -12.88
C ALA A 162 -3.09 -2.39 -12.99
N ARG A 163 -2.33 -2.21 -14.08
CA ARG A 163 -1.04 -2.86 -14.29
C ARG A 163 -0.02 -2.41 -13.25
N GLU A 164 0.06 -1.12 -12.97
CA GLU A 164 0.95 -0.57 -11.95
C GLU A 164 0.64 -1.17 -10.57
N LEU A 165 -0.63 -1.17 -10.17
CA LEU A 165 -1.05 -1.77 -8.89
C LEU A 165 -0.68 -3.25 -8.82
N TRP A 166 -0.90 -4.00 -9.92
CA TRP A 166 -0.52 -5.41 -9.95
C TRP A 166 0.99 -5.59 -9.79
N LEU A 167 1.82 -4.84 -10.55
CA LEU A 167 3.27 -4.90 -10.48
C LEU A 167 3.83 -4.53 -9.09
N GLN A 168 3.25 -3.53 -8.45
CA GLN A 168 3.65 -3.14 -7.09
C GLN A 168 3.31 -4.20 -6.03
N THR A 169 2.32 -5.03 -6.29
CA THR A 169 1.81 -6.04 -5.35
C THR A 169 2.07 -7.49 -5.80
N GLU A 170 2.69 -7.72 -6.97
CA GLU A 170 2.88 -9.08 -7.52
C GLU A 170 3.58 -10.04 -6.56
N HIS A 171 4.54 -9.54 -5.77
CA HIS A 171 5.28 -10.33 -4.79
C HIS A 171 4.37 -10.88 -3.67
N LEU A 172 3.18 -10.29 -3.46
CA LEU A 172 2.18 -10.79 -2.50
C LEU A 172 1.42 -12.00 -3.06
N TRP A 173 1.24 -12.07 -4.38
CA TRP A 173 0.44 -13.10 -5.05
C TRP A 173 1.26 -14.32 -5.47
N THR A 174 2.57 -14.15 -5.64
CA THR A 174 3.48 -15.19 -6.15
C THR A 174 4.08 -16.08 -5.06
N GLN A 175 3.85 -15.76 -3.78
CA GLN A 175 4.36 -16.54 -2.64
C GLN A 175 3.42 -17.67 -2.18
N PHE A 176 2.33 -17.93 -2.93
CA PHE A 176 1.30 -18.91 -2.52
C PHE A 176 0.93 -19.86 -3.65
#